data_ca8029184039767d5bce3dee6a0e2176
#
_entry.id   ca8029184039767d5bce3dee6a0e2176
#
_cell.length_a   1.000
_cell.length_b   1.000
_cell.length_c   1.000
_cell.angle_alpha   90.00
_cell.angle_beta   90.00
_cell.angle_gamma   90.00
#
_symmetry.space_group_name_H-M   'P 1'
#
loop_
_entity.id
_entity.type
_entity.pdbx_description
1 polymer ?
#
loop_
_entity_poly.entity_id
_entity_poly.type
_entity_poly.pdbx_seq_one_letter_code
_entity_poly.pdbx_strand_id
1 'polypeptide(L)'
;MLSLDDFIGRSQGKVAVFNNFKTRSERSLTSKLTICIPDMHLLERGPDDDFLDRNLDREKRFLDFLDFLTPLKDSEQDELEIVHVGDLFDLWQARGNTSLIQSAYPNILGLLDYLRPVYVVGNHDIDLVRWYQDRGETFGRLWRYFTNMSGKPTVIYEHGFQADFFNNQNSWSGVLGKDITKIVGMMEYVNPDIDVTFGNTLDSLSRTFSVYNAGLTPVKNPENFSQHEYFNYYISLMEKYNRGDTDDHHDPTDLSLAVIGHTHAARLVKRPLEGKFYYLMDCGSWVNGGHEFGVISGPDIAVCQWG
;
A
#
# COMPACT_ATOMS: atom_id res chain seq x y z
N MET A 1 18.79 7.79 -12.69
CA MET A 1 17.95 7.61 -11.48
C MET A 1 18.30 8.66 -10.45
N LEU A 2 17.30 9.34 -9.91
CA LEU A 2 17.47 10.35 -8.87
C LEU A 2 17.86 9.64 -7.55
N SER A 3 18.96 10.06 -6.92
CA SER A 3 19.38 9.49 -5.62
C SER A 3 18.48 9.99 -4.47
N LEU A 4 18.49 9.27 -3.33
CA LEU A 4 17.77 9.70 -2.13
C LEU A 4 18.25 11.08 -1.66
N ASP A 5 19.55 11.33 -1.70
CA ASP A 5 20.13 12.63 -1.28
C ASP A 5 19.70 13.76 -2.24
N ASP A 6 19.65 13.51 -3.55
CA ASP A 6 19.18 14.49 -4.54
C ASP A 6 17.69 14.79 -4.33
N PHE A 7 16.88 13.76 -4.06
CA PHE A 7 15.45 13.93 -3.75
C PHE A 7 15.24 14.79 -2.52
N ILE A 8 15.96 14.49 -1.42
CA ILE A 8 15.92 15.28 -0.19
C ILE A 8 16.40 16.72 -0.46
N GLY A 9 17.49 16.88 -1.20
CA GLY A 9 18.02 18.21 -1.56
C GLY A 9 17.02 19.07 -2.36
N ARG A 10 16.33 18.46 -3.32
CA ARG A 10 15.29 19.13 -4.14
C ARG A 10 14.06 19.54 -3.30
N SER A 11 13.79 18.87 -2.19
CA SER A 11 12.66 19.18 -1.31
C SER A 11 12.84 20.47 -0.52
N GLN A 12 14.04 21.08 -0.55
CA GLN A 12 14.35 22.34 0.14
C GLN A 12 14.03 22.32 1.65
N GLY A 13 14.25 21.17 2.28
CA GLY A 13 14.03 20.99 3.71
C GLY A 13 12.61 20.55 4.09
N LYS A 14 11.73 20.30 3.12
CA LYS A 14 10.38 19.77 3.39
C LYS A 14 10.38 18.27 3.70
N VAL A 15 11.42 17.53 3.31
CA VAL A 15 11.55 16.10 3.60
C VAL A 15 12.39 15.90 4.84
N ALA A 16 11.81 15.30 5.88
CA ALA A 16 12.52 14.79 7.04
C ALA A 16 12.59 13.25 6.95
N VAL A 17 13.79 12.69 7.10
CA VAL A 17 14.00 11.23 7.09
C VAL A 17 13.88 10.69 8.50
N PHE A 18 12.95 9.77 8.76
CA PHE A 18 12.82 9.12 10.06
C PHE A 18 13.79 7.98 10.23
N ASN A 19 13.88 7.14 9.21
CA ASN A 19 14.74 5.98 9.21
C ASN A 19 15.15 5.65 7.78
N ASN A 20 16.39 5.24 7.60
CA ASN A 20 16.88 4.79 6.32
C ASN A 20 17.85 3.62 6.48
N PHE A 21 17.85 2.75 5.47
CA PHE A 21 18.86 1.72 5.32
C PHE A 21 19.41 1.77 3.90
N LYS A 22 20.69 1.44 3.79
CA LYS A 22 21.29 1.08 2.53
C LYS A 22 21.32 -0.44 2.43
N THR A 23 20.60 -0.98 1.46
CA THR A 23 20.71 -2.41 1.14
C THR A 23 22.10 -2.70 0.60
N ARG A 24 22.55 -3.96 0.57
CA ARG A 24 23.91 -4.28 0.15
C ARG A 24 24.27 -3.54 -1.14
N SER A 25 25.38 -2.85 -1.13
CA SER A 25 25.86 -1.86 -2.12
C SER A 25 25.96 -2.38 -3.58
N GLU A 26 25.75 -3.66 -3.81
CA GLU A 26 25.89 -4.29 -5.12
C GLU A 26 24.54 -4.54 -5.82
N ARG A 27 23.42 -4.34 -5.16
CA ARG A 27 22.08 -4.60 -5.72
C ARG A 27 21.13 -3.44 -5.46
N SER A 28 20.87 -2.69 -6.52
CA SER A 28 19.71 -1.78 -6.53
C SER A 28 18.43 -2.60 -6.40
N LEU A 29 17.45 -2.08 -5.65
CA LEU A 29 16.11 -2.68 -5.53
C LEU A 29 15.22 -2.26 -6.69
N THR A 30 15.48 -1.10 -7.26
CA THR A 30 14.71 -0.51 -8.37
C THR A 30 15.64 0.27 -9.30
N SER A 31 15.25 0.40 -10.56
CA SER A 31 15.90 1.27 -11.53
C SER A 31 15.34 2.70 -11.54
N LYS A 32 14.31 2.95 -10.73
CA LYS A 32 13.59 4.22 -10.62
C LYS A 32 13.62 4.73 -9.20
N LEU A 33 13.45 6.03 -9.01
CA LEU A 33 13.03 6.57 -7.73
C LEU A 33 11.56 6.17 -7.52
N THR A 34 11.28 5.41 -6.47
CA THR A 34 9.91 5.02 -6.14
C THR A 34 9.44 5.75 -4.88
N ILE A 35 8.30 6.42 -4.99
CA ILE A 35 7.61 7.08 -3.88
C ILE A 35 6.41 6.23 -3.50
N CYS A 36 6.34 5.82 -2.23
CA CYS A 36 5.24 5.01 -1.71
C CYS A 36 4.33 5.88 -0.85
N ILE A 37 3.09 6.08 -1.33
CA ILE A 37 2.06 6.87 -0.63
C ILE A 37 1.20 5.89 0.16
N PRO A 38 1.11 6.01 1.49
CA PRO A 38 0.28 5.16 2.32
C PRO A 38 -1.16 5.65 2.42
N ASP A 39 -1.89 5.09 3.34
CA ASP A 39 -3.30 5.27 3.68
C ASP A 39 -3.71 6.74 3.76
N MET A 40 -4.80 7.08 3.11
CA MET A 40 -5.38 8.42 3.10
C MET A 40 -6.82 8.45 3.61
N HIS A 41 -7.57 7.38 3.40
CA HIS A 41 -8.97 7.26 3.82
C HIS A 41 -9.83 8.47 3.39
N LEU A 42 -9.70 8.89 2.12
CA LEU A 42 -10.51 9.99 1.61
C LEU A 42 -12.00 9.66 1.69
N LEU A 43 -12.75 10.53 2.33
CA LEU A 43 -14.20 10.42 2.48
C LEU A 43 -14.88 11.72 2.01
N GLU A 44 -16.20 11.78 2.04
CA GLU A 44 -16.92 13.05 1.94
C GLU A 44 -16.59 13.94 3.12
N ARG A 45 -16.35 15.24 2.90
CA ARG A 45 -15.96 16.17 3.97
C ARG A 45 -16.98 16.15 5.10
N GLY A 46 -16.54 15.77 6.29
CA GLY A 46 -17.39 15.63 7.46
C GLY A 46 -16.62 15.25 8.73
N PRO A 47 -17.33 15.02 9.84
CA PRO A 47 -16.70 14.66 11.11
C PRO A 47 -16.03 13.27 11.10
N ASP A 48 -16.43 12.42 10.16
CA ASP A 48 -15.95 11.04 10.03
C ASP A 48 -14.84 10.90 8.98
N ASP A 49 -14.42 12.01 8.37
CA ASP A 49 -13.35 12.05 7.38
C ASP A 49 -11.99 12.12 8.08
N ASP A 50 -11.28 11.00 8.14
CA ASP A 50 -9.99 10.87 8.83
C ASP A 50 -8.87 11.63 8.13
N PHE A 51 -9.01 11.90 6.83
CA PHE A 51 -8.07 12.74 6.09
C PHE A 51 -8.30 14.23 6.38
N LEU A 52 -9.53 14.65 6.63
CA LEU A 52 -9.85 16.04 6.86
C LEU A 52 -9.36 16.50 8.23
N ASP A 53 -8.33 17.31 8.26
CA ASP A 53 -7.97 18.05 9.45
C ASP A 53 -8.89 19.25 9.63
N ARG A 54 -9.34 19.51 10.87
CA ARG A 54 -10.19 20.68 11.23
C ARG A 54 -9.56 22.02 10.84
N ASN A 55 -8.23 22.06 10.68
CA ASN A 55 -7.48 23.25 10.31
C ASN A 55 -7.17 23.34 8.80
N LEU A 56 -7.64 22.40 7.98
CA LEU A 56 -7.38 22.29 6.54
C LEU A 56 -5.88 22.18 6.14
N ASP A 57 -4.99 22.04 7.10
CA ASP A 57 -3.56 22.04 6.85
C ASP A 57 -3.10 20.74 6.16
N ARG A 58 -3.76 19.62 6.43
CA ARG A 58 -3.40 18.32 5.86
C ARG A 58 -3.65 18.26 4.36
N GLU A 59 -4.82 18.65 3.91
CA GLU A 59 -5.13 18.74 2.48
C GLU A 59 -4.13 19.63 1.75
N LYS A 60 -3.86 20.83 2.30
CA LYS A 60 -2.87 21.74 1.75
C LYS A 60 -1.46 21.13 1.73
N ARG A 61 -1.07 20.44 2.80
CA ARG A 61 0.22 19.78 2.90
C ARG A 61 0.35 18.64 1.89
N PHE A 62 -0.70 17.85 1.71
CA PHE A 62 -0.71 16.79 0.72
C PHE A 62 -0.69 17.32 -0.71
N LEU A 63 -1.43 18.38 -1.01
CA LEU A 63 -1.36 19.07 -2.31
C LEU A 63 0.05 19.61 -2.57
N ASP A 64 0.69 20.25 -1.58
CA ASP A 64 2.07 20.73 -1.68
C ASP A 64 3.07 19.58 -1.93
N PHE A 65 2.82 18.41 -1.33
CA PHE A 65 3.59 17.21 -1.62
C PHE A 65 3.39 16.71 -3.08
N LEU A 66 2.15 16.63 -3.56
CA LEU A 66 1.87 16.23 -4.94
C LEU A 66 2.42 17.24 -5.96
N ASP A 67 2.30 18.54 -5.67
CA ASP A 67 2.87 19.61 -6.48
C ASP A 67 4.40 19.50 -6.56
N PHE A 68 5.07 19.11 -5.48
CA PHE A 68 6.51 18.81 -5.48
C PHE A 68 6.86 17.60 -6.36
N LEU A 69 6.03 16.57 -6.39
CA LEU A 69 6.26 15.38 -7.23
C LEU A 69 6.03 15.64 -8.72
N THR A 70 5.16 16.58 -9.05
CA THR A 70 4.78 16.88 -10.44
C THR A 70 5.97 17.22 -11.33
N PRO A 71 6.84 18.21 -11.03
CA PRO A 71 8.00 18.49 -11.87
C PRO A 71 9.05 17.37 -11.87
N LEU A 72 9.10 16.54 -10.83
CA LEU A 72 9.95 15.34 -10.83
C LEU A 72 9.42 14.31 -11.83
N LYS A 73 8.10 14.13 -11.91
CA LYS A 73 7.46 13.26 -12.88
C LYS A 73 7.71 13.73 -14.31
N ASP A 74 7.64 15.03 -14.56
CA ASP A 74 7.84 15.61 -15.89
C ASP A 74 9.29 15.53 -16.37
N SER A 75 10.24 15.75 -15.46
CA SER A 75 11.67 15.72 -15.79
C SER A 75 12.26 14.31 -15.82
N GLU A 76 11.64 13.38 -15.09
CA GLU A 76 12.14 12.04 -14.82
C GLU A 76 11.10 10.97 -15.22
N GLN A 77 10.39 11.20 -16.35
CA GLN A 77 9.22 10.39 -16.75
C GLN A 77 9.43 8.88 -16.66
N ASP A 78 10.63 8.42 -17.02
CA ASP A 78 11.00 7.01 -16.98
C ASP A 78 11.71 6.61 -15.67
N GLU A 79 12.03 7.58 -14.80
CA GLU A 79 12.82 7.37 -13.59
C GLU A 79 12.03 7.56 -12.29
N LEU A 80 10.82 8.16 -12.34
CA LEU A 80 9.93 8.28 -11.18
C LEU A 80 8.76 7.30 -11.29
N GLU A 81 8.60 6.49 -10.25
CA GLU A 81 7.45 5.64 -10.02
C GLU A 81 6.75 6.06 -8.73
N ILE A 82 5.42 6.09 -8.75
CA ILE A 82 4.62 6.35 -7.56
C ILE A 82 3.74 5.13 -7.32
N VAL A 83 3.77 4.60 -6.10
CA VAL A 83 2.94 3.46 -5.68
C VAL A 83 2.09 3.91 -4.50
N HIS A 84 0.78 3.84 -4.65
CA HIS A 84 -0.15 4.00 -3.54
C HIS A 84 -0.41 2.63 -2.92
N VAL A 85 -0.11 2.46 -1.65
CA VAL A 85 -0.13 1.14 -0.99
C VAL A 85 -1.43 0.84 -0.24
N GLY A 86 -2.55 1.31 -0.81
CA GLY A 86 -3.92 0.98 -0.37
C GLY A 86 -4.59 2.04 0.48
N ASP A 87 -5.88 1.85 0.69
CA ASP A 87 -6.75 2.71 1.49
C ASP A 87 -6.67 4.21 1.08
N LEU A 88 -6.70 4.46 -0.25
CA LEU A 88 -6.87 5.82 -0.76
C LEU A 88 -8.23 6.38 -0.39
N PHE A 89 -9.28 5.55 -0.48
CA PHE A 89 -10.66 5.91 -0.21
C PHE A 89 -11.21 5.13 0.98
N ASP A 90 -12.04 5.75 1.80
CA ASP A 90 -12.88 5.04 2.75
C ASP A 90 -14.25 4.71 2.13
N LEU A 91 -14.26 3.71 1.23
CA LEU A 91 -15.48 3.28 0.56
C LEU A 91 -16.47 2.57 1.48
N TRP A 92 -16.00 2.04 2.59
CA TRP A 92 -16.90 1.42 3.57
C TRP A 92 -17.82 2.46 4.20
N GLN A 93 -17.28 3.59 4.62
CA GLN A 93 -18.08 4.68 5.18
C GLN A 93 -18.89 5.40 4.08
N ALA A 94 -18.31 5.60 2.91
CA ALA A 94 -18.98 6.18 1.74
C ALA A 94 -20.04 5.26 1.11
N ARG A 95 -20.19 4.03 1.61
CA ARG A 95 -21.13 3.01 1.07
C ARG A 95 -20.93 2.78 -0.44
N GLY A 96 -19.70 2.79 -0.90
CA GLY A 96 -19.34 2.65 -2.31
C GLY A 96 -19.61 3.89 -3.17
N ASN A 97 -19.97 5.02 -2.59
CA ASN A 97 -20.27 6.24 -3.36
C ASN A 97 -19.01 7.09 -3.62
N THR A 98 -18.27 6.73 -4.67
CA THR A 98 -17.04 7.43 -5.07
C THR A 98 -17.29 8.86 -5.54
N SER A 99 -18.50 9.20 -6.02
CA SER A 99 -18.81 10.55 -6.52
C SER A 99 -18.82 11.60 -5.41
N LEU A 100 -19.18 11.24 -4.19
CA LEU A 100 -19.11 12.15 -3.04
C LEU A 100 -17.65 12.50 -2.72
N ILE A 101 -16.77 11.50 -2.72
CA ILE A 101 -15.33 11.68 -2.46
C ILE A 101 -14.70 12.50 -3.59
N GLN A 102 -15.04 12.21 -4.85
CA GLN A 102 -14.54 12.99 -6.00
C GLN A 102 -14.94 14.46 -5.92
N SER A 103 -16.15 14.73 -5.45
CA SER A 103 -16.63 16.12 -5.26
C SER A 103 -15.95 16.80 -4.08
N ALA A 104 -15.54 16.04 -3.06
CA ALA A 104 -14.87 16.57 -1.87
C ALA A 104 -13.40 16.96 -2.15
N TYR A 105 -12.67 16.16 -2.95
CA TYR A 105 -11.23 16.29 -3.17
C TYR A 105 -10.83 16.36 -4.65
N PRO A 106 -11.45 17.25 -5.48
CA PRO A 106 -11.20 17.27 -6.92
C PRO A 106 -9.74 17.60 -7.27
N ASN A 107 -9.08 18.46 -6.49
CA ASN A 107 -7.69 18.85 -6.74
C ASN A 107 -6.71 17.71 -6.45
N ILE A 108 -6.88 17.00 -5.33
CA ILE A 108 -6.06 15.84 -4.99
C ILE A 108 -6.20 14.78 -6.06
N LEU A 109 -7.43 14.41 -6.40
CA LEU A 109 -7.70 13.37 -7.38
C LEU A 109 -7.23 13.76 -8.79
N GLY A 110 -7.33 15.04 -9.16
CA GLY A 110 -6.79 15.55 -10.41
C GLY A 110 -5.26 15.44 -10.49
N LEU A 111 -4.54 15.75 -9.43
CA LEU A 111 -3.09 15.57 -9.36
C LEU A 111 -2.68 14.10 -9.34
N LEU A 112 -3.39 13.24 -8.61
CA LEU A 112 -3.14 11.80 -8.61
C LEU A 112 -3.40 11.19 -10.00
N ASP A 113 -4.45 11.62 -10.71
CA ASP A 113 -4.71 11.19 -12.08
C ASP A 113 -3.57 11.64 -13.04
N TYR A 114 -3.04 12.84 -12.85
CA TYR A 114 -1.88 13.32 -13.60
C TYR A 114 -0.60 12.53 -13.31
N LEU A 115 -0.32 12.29 -12.04
CA LEU A 115 0.87 11.57 -11.58
C LEU A 115 0.83 10.07 -11.89
N ARG A 116 -0.36 9.50 -12.09
CA ARG A 116 -0.61 8.09 -12.45
C ARG A 116 0.10 7.10 -11.53
N PRO A 117 -0.20 7.10 -10.22
CA PRO A 117 0.35 6.08 -9.34
C PRO A 117 -0.13 4.68 -9.71
N VAL A 118 0.68 3.68 -9.41
CA VAL A 118 0.21 2.30 -9.32
C VAL A 118 -0.58 2.17 -8.03
N TYR A 119 -1.82 1.67 -8.10
CA TYR A 119 -2.66 1.47 -6.93
C TYR A 119 -2.61 0.01 -6.47
N VAL A 120 -2.26 -0.18 -5.21
CA VAL A 120 -2.49 -1.42 -4.49
C VAL A 120 -3.77 -1.24 -3.69
N VAL A 121 -4.67 -2.21 -3.73
CA VAL A 121 -5.97 -2.12 -3.07
C VAL A 121 -5.83 -2.41 -1.58
N GLY A 122 -6.41 -1.54 -0.75
CA GLY A 122 -6.55 -1.74 0.67
C GLY A 122 -7.88 -2.39 1.06
N ASN A 123 -8.10 -2.55 2.36
CA ASN A 123 -9.34 -3.15 2.84
C ASN A 123 -10.53 -2.18 2.79
N HIS A 124 -10.30 -0.87 2.96
CA HIS A 124 -11.36 0.14 2.89
C HIS A 124 -11.78 0.47 1.45
N ASP A 125 -10.93 0.22 0.48
CA ASP A 125 -11.21 0.52 -0.92
C ASP A 125 -11.24 -0.71 -1.84
N ILE A 126 -11.47 -1.89 -1.26
CA ILE A 126 -11.55 -3.17 -2.00
C ILE A 126 -12.60 -3.15 -3.11
N ASP A 127 -13.66 -2.34 -2.99
CA ASP A 127 -14.68 -2.16 -4.01
C ASP A 127 -14.15 -1.50 -5.30
N LEU A 128 -12.96 -0.86 -5.26
CA LEU A 128 -12.29 -0.34 -6.45
C LEU A 128 -11.92 -1.45 -7.44
N VAL A 129 -11.83 -2.68 -6.99
CA VAL A 129 -11.58 -3.85 -7.84
C VAL A 129 -12.59 -3.91 -8.98
N ARG A 130 -13.88 -3.68 -8.69
CA ARG A 130 -14.93 -3.65 -9.72
C ARG A 130 -14.69 -2.55 -10.75
N TRP A 131 -14.33 -1.37 -10.28
CA TRP A 131 -14.10 -0.21 -11.14
C TRP A 131 -12.90 -0.41 -12.09
N TYR A 132 -11.86 -1.10 -11.62
CA TYR A 132 -10.70 -1.44 -12.44
C TYR A 132 -10.96 -2.60 -13.39
N GLN A 133 -11.75 -3.57 -12.99
CA GLN A 133 -12.20 -4.66 -13.88
C GLN A 133 -12.97 -4.11 -15.08
N ASP A 134 -13.87 -3.16 -14.87
CA ASP A 134 -14.62 -2.48 -15.93
C ASP A 134 -13.71 -1.73 -16.92
N ARG A 135 -12.49 -1.42 -16.54
CA ARG A 135 -11.46 -0.79 -17.39
C ARG A 135 -10.50 -1.79 -18.04
N GLY A 136 -10.70 -3.08 -17.86
CA GLY A 136 -9.88 -4.14 -18.43
C GLY A 136 -8.50 -4.29 -17.77
N GLU A 137 -8.31 -3.79 -16.56
CA GLU A 137 -7.09 -4.00 -15.78
C GLU A 137 -7.12 -5.33 -15.04
N THR A 138 -5.96 -6.00 -14.92
CA THR A 138 -5.88 -7.29 -14.25
C THR A 138 -5.86 -7.12 -12.73
N PHE A 139 -6.70 -7.88 -12.04
CA PHE A 139 -6.84 -7.86 -10.58
C PHE A 139 -5.53 -8.09 -9.82
N GLY A 140 -4.67 -9.01 -10.30
CA GLY A 140 -3.39 -9.31 -9.65
C GLY A 140 -2.47 -8.09 -9.49
N ARG A 141 -2.60 -7.10 -10.36
CA ARG A 141 -1.83 -5.85 -10.30
C ARG A 141 -2.29 -4.91 -9.18
N LEU A 142 -3.55 -5.02 -8.78
CA LEU A 142 -4.17 -4.17 -7.77
C LEU A 142 -4.03 -4.77 -6.36
N TRP A 143 -3.99 -6.08 -6.27
CA TRP A 143 -3.85 -6.78 -5.00
C TRP A 143 -2.43 -6.77 -4.48
N ARG A 144 -1.49 -6.96 -5.40
CA ARG A 144 -0.05 -7.04 -5.15
C ARG A 144 0.69 -6.50 -6.35
N TYR A 145 1.68 -5.67 -6.10
CA TYR A 145 2.52 -5.11 -7.12
C TYR A 145 3.98 -5.48 -6.88
N PHE A 146 4.76 -5.57 -7.95
CA PHE A 146 6.18 -5.88 -7.89
C PHE A 146 6.98 -4.90 -8.72
N THR A 147 8.08 -4.39 -8.17
CA THR A 147 9.10 -3.76 -8.99
C THR A 147 10.22 -4.74 -9.31
N ASN A 148 10.70 -4.64 -10.53
CA ASN A 148 11.68 -5.55 -11.07
C ASN A 148 13.03 -4.87 -11.27
N MET A 149 14.09 -5.60 -10.95
CA MET A 149 15.45 -5.24 -11.31
C MET A 149 16.05 -6.36 -12.15
N SER A 150 16.58 -6.02 -13.34
CA SER A 150 17.16 -7.01 -14.26
C SER A 150 16.21 -8.19 -14.60
N GLY A 151 14.90 -7.91 -14.69
CA GLY A 151 13.87 -8.89 -15.02
C GLY A 151 13.40 -9.76 -13.87
N LYS A 152 13.93 -9.55 -12.66
CA LYS A 152 13.47 -10.27 -11.45
C LYS A 152 12.79 -9.31 -10.48
N PRO A 153 11.64 -9.71 -9.89
CA PRO A 153 11.02 -8.97 -8.79
C PRO A 153 11.98 -8.85 -7.60
N THR A 154 12.12 -7.63 -7.07
CA THR A 154 12.99 -7.30 -5.93
C THR A 154 12.24 -6.67 -4.77
N VAL A 155 11.11 -6.01 -5.05
CA VAL A 155 10.25 -5.38 -4.07
C VAL A 155 8.81 -5.87 -4.29
N ILE A 156 8.13 -6.19 -3.20
CA ILE A 156 6.71 -6.53 -3.16
C ILE A 156 5.95 -5.42 -2.43
N TYR A 157 4.83 -4.99 -2.99
CA TYR A 157 3.92 -4.01 -2.42
C TYR A 157 2.59 -4.68 -2.15
N GLU A 158 2.14 -4.63 -0.93
CA GLU A 158 0.80 -5.01 -0.47
C GLU A 158 0.28 -3.93 0.46
N HIS A 159 -1.04 -3.89 0.68
CA HIS A 159 -1.55 -2.91 1.65
C HIS A 159 -1.12 -3.26 3.09
N GLY A 160 -1.21 -4.51 3.49
CA GLY A 160 -0.80 -4.94 4.84
C GLY A 160 -1.85 -5.78 5.56
N PHE A 161 -3.14 -5.54 5.31
CA PHE A 161 -4.22 -6.29 5.97
C PHE A 161 -4.17 -7.81 5.71
N GLN A 162 -3.50 -8.23 4.65
CA GLN A 162 -3.25 -9.64 4.35
C GLN A 162 -2.53 -10.35 5.50
N ALA A 163 -1.60 -9.65 6.17
CA ALA A 163 -0.88 -10.21 7.31
C ALA A 163 -1.78 -10.43 8.53
N ASP A 164 -2.82 -9.61 8.73
CA ASP A 164 -3.77 -9.75 9.83
C ASP A 164 -4.54 -11.07 9.78
N PHE A 165 -4.91 -11.50 8.59
CA PHE A 165 -5.65 -12.74 8.40
C PHE A 165 -4.82 -13.99 8.70
N PHE A 166 -3.55 -13.97 8.37
CA PHE A 166 -2.66 -15.11 8.59
C PHE A 166 -2.28 -15.26 10.06
N ASN A 167 -2.22 -14.18 10.82
CA ASN A 167 -1.78 -14.19 12.21
C ASN A 167 -2.92 -14.54 13.20
N ASN A 168 -4.19 -14.40 12.79
CA ASN A 168 -5.35 -14.62 13.66
C ASN A 168 -5.98 -16.02 13.57
N GLN A 169 -5.21 -17.07 13.24
CA GLN A 169 -5.72 -18.42 13.07
C GLN A 169 -6.42 -19.03 14.33
N ASN A 170 -6.25 -18.42 15.50
CA ASN A 170 -6.77 -18.93 16.79
C ASN A 170 -7.96 -18.15 17.36
N SER A 171 -8.44 -17.10 16.70
CA SER A 171 -9.61 -16.34 17.15
C SER A 171 -10.85 -16.68 16.32
N TRP A 172 -12.03 -16.29 16.80
CA TRP A 172 -13.31 -16.40 16.06
C TRP A 172 -13.23 -15.82 14.64
N SER A 173 -12.33 -14.88 14.43
CA SER A 173 -11.90 -14.39 13.13
C SER A 173 -11.25 -15.48 12.24
N GLY A 174 -10.80 -16.59 12.77
CA GLY A 174 -10.26 -17.72 12.00
C GLY A 174 -11.27 -18.38 11.06
N VAL A 175 -12.57 -18.25 11.31
CA VAL A 175 -13.61 -18.71 10.39
C VAL A 175 -13.80 -17.67 9.26
N LEU A 176 -13.87 -16.39 9.62
CA LEU A 176 -13.88 -15.30 8.64
C LEU A 176 -12.55 -15.28 7.86
N GLY A 177 -11.41 -15.48 8.52
CA GLY A 177 -10.11 -15.58 7.89
C GLY A 177 -10.01 -16.69 6.86
N LYS A 178 -10.64 -17.88 7.12
CA LYS A 178 -10.71 -18.97 6.15
C LYS A 178 -11.57 -18.64 4.93
N ASP A 179 -12.66 -17.92 5.13
CA ASP A 179 -13.51 -17.49 4.02
C ASP A 179 -12.85 -16.38 3.20
N ILE A 180 -12.14 -15.46 3.87
CA ILE A 180 -11.33 -14.44 3.20
C ILE A 180 -10.09 -15.06 2.56
N THR A 181 -9.42 -16.04 3.19
CA THR A 181 -8.32 -16.79 2.56
C THR A 181 -8.80 -17.57 1.35
N LYS A 182 -10.02 -18.13 1.38
CA LYS A 182 -10.65 -18.71 0.19
C LYS A 182 -10.90 -17.67 -0.89
N ILE A 183 -11.30 -16.48 -0.50
CA ILE A 183 -11.56 -15.38 -1.43
C ILE A 183 -10.24 -14.82 -1.96
N VAL A 184 -9.23 -14.65 -1.13
CA VAL A 184 -7.86 -14.29 -1.55
C VAL A 184 -7.29 -15.38 -2.46
N GLY A 185 -7.43 -16.65 -2.10
CA GLY A 185 -7.04 -17.78 -2.95
C GLY A 185 -7.88 -17.89 -4.24
N MET A 186 -9.15 -17.52 -4.22
CA MET A 186 -9.97 -17.40 -5.43
C MET A 186 -9.59 -16.17 -6.26
N MET A 187 -9.14 -15.10 -5.65
CA MET A 187 -8.60 -13.91 -6.30
C MET A 187 -7.25 -14.18 -6.98
N GLU A 188 -6.43 -15.07 -6.44
CA GLU A 188 -5.21 -15.57 -7.07
C GLU A 188 -5.48 -16.45 -8.30
N TYR A 189 -6.70 -17.03 -8.39
CA TYR A 189 -7.15 -17.93 -9.46
C TYR A 189 -8.21 -17.33 -10.40
N VAL A 190 -8.49 -16.04 -10.37
CA VAL A 190 -9.57 -15.47 -11.20
C VAL A 190 -9.27 -15.62 -12.68
N ASN A 191 -9.90 -16.63 -13.26
CA ASN A 191 -10.20 -16.71 -14.67
C ASN A 191 -11.28 -15.66 -15.01
N PRO A 192 -11.14 -14.87 -16.08
CA PRO A 192 -12.11 -13.81 -16.46
C PRO A 192 -13.57 -14.27 -16.61
N ASP A 193 -13.83 -15.57 -16.68
CA ASP A 193 -15.17 -16.15 -16.83
C ASP A 193 -15.97 -16.32 -15.51
N ILE A 194 -15.43 -15.89 -14.35
CA ILE A 194 -16.10 -16.07 -13.03
C ILE A 194 -16.82 -14.80 -12.53
N ASP A 195 -17.20 -13.94 -13.43
CA ASP A 195 -17.72 -12.59 -13.20
C ASP A 195 -18.94 -12.51 -12.24
N VAL A 196 -19.88 -13.46 -12.32
CA VAL A 196 -21.16 -13.41 -11.55
C VAL A 196 -21.00 -13.90 -10.10
N THR A 197 -20.15 -14.88 -9.87
CA THR A 197 -19.93 -15.46 -8.52
C THR A 197 -19.10 -14.51 -7.65
N PHE A 198 -18.15 -13.84 -8.26
CA PHE A 198 -17.24 -12.90 -7.59
C PHE A 198 -17.97 -11.63 -7.10
N GLY A 199 -18.85 -11.04 -7.92
CA GLY A 199 -19.67 -9.91 -7.52
C GLY A 199 -20.50 -10.18 -6.28
N ASN A 200 -21.15 -11.35 -6.22
CA ASN A 200 -21.95 -11.77 -5.06
C ASN A 200 -21.10 -12.04 -3.81
N THR A 201 -19.88 -12.47 -3.99
CA THR A 201 -18.93 -12.76 -2.89
C THR A 201 -18.37 -11.48 -2.31
N LEU A 202 -18.01 -10.48 -3.13
CA LEU A 202 -17.59 -9.15 -2.67
C LEU A 202 -18.75 -8.40 -2.00
N ASP A 203 -19.97 -8.49 -2.50
CA ASP A 203 -21.15 -7.93 -1.83
C ASP A 203 -21.40 -8.57 -0.46
N SER A 204 -21.20 -9.89 -0.37
CA SER A 204 -21.30 -10.62 0.89
C SER A 204 -20.21 -10.19 1.87
N LEU A 205 -18.98 -9.97 1.38
CA LEU A 205 -17.85 -9.48 2.16
C LEU A 205 -18.06 -8.05 2.63
N SER A 206 -18.40 -7.14 1.71
CA SER A 206 -18.70 -5.73 2.03
C SER A 206 -19.79 -5.64 3.10
N ARG A 207 -20.87 -6.43 2.98
CA ARG A 207 -21.91 -6.52 4.01
C ARG A 207 -21.42 -7.12 5.32
N THR A 208 -20.59 -8.14 5.28
CA THR A 208 -20.04 -8.80 6.46
C THR A 208 -19.08 -7.85 7.18
N PHE A 209 -18.24 -7.13 6.45
CA PHE A 209 -17.34 -6.13 7.01
C PHE A 209 -18.09 -4.91 7.55
N SER A 210 -19.14 -4.43 6.87
CA SER A 210 -19.96 -3.33 7.38
C SER A 210 -20.71 -3.69 8.66
N VAL A 211 -21.16 -4.95 8.79
CA VAL A 211 -21.78 -5.46 10.05
C VAL A 211 -20.72 -5.64 11.13
N TYR A 212 -19.51 -6.04 10.77
CA TYR A 212 -18.39 -6.23 11.69
C TYR A 212 -17.87 -4.89 12.23
N ASN A 213 -17.72 -3.88 11.38
CA ASN A 213 -17.33 -2.53 11.81
C ASN A 213 -18.42 -1.80 12.61
N ALA A 214 -19.69 -2.11 12.41
CA ALA A 214 -20.78 -1.55 13.25
C ALA A 214 -20.76 -2.08 14.71
N GLY A 215 -20.01 -3.15 14.99
CA GLY A 215 -19.88 -3.79 16.30
C GLY A 215 -18.49 -3.75 16.92
N LEU A 216 -17.47 -3.43 16.17
CA LEU A 216 -16.10 -3.34 16.64
C LEU A 216 -15.67 -1.90 16.76
N THR A 217 -15.47 -1.45 17.99
CA THR A 217 -14.58 -0.31 18.24
C THR A 217 -13.28 -0.57 17.46
N PRO A 218 -12.81 0.37 16.65
CA PRO A 218 -11.52 0.23 16.00
C PRO A 218 -10.51 -0.18 17.05
N VAL A 219 -9.71 -1.21 16.77
CA VAL A 219 -8.63 -1.63 17.65
C VAL A 219 -7.70 -0.42 17.77
N LYS A 220 -7.89 0.36 18.81
CA LYS A 220 -7.19 1.64 19.06
C LYS A 220 -5.70 1.48 19.34
N ASN A 221 -5.15 0.25 19.28
CA ASN A 221 -3.74 0.00 19.51
C ASN A 221 -3.23 -1.08 18.55
N PRO A 222 -2.66 -0.68 17.40
CA PRO A 222 -1.79 -1.56 16.62
C PRO A 222 -0.54 -2.00 17.41
N GLU A 223 -0.30 -1.43 18.60
CA GLU A 223 0.80 -1.81 19.50
C GLU A 223 0.72 -3.25 20.02
N ASN A 224 -0.43 -3.92 19.93
CA ASN A 224 -0.61 -5.31 20.37
C ASN A 224 -0.33 -6.36 19.30
N PHE A 225 -0.24 -5.99 18.02
CA PHE A 225 0.32 -6.88 17.01
C PHE A 225 1.83 -6.81 17.11
N SER A 226 2.46 -7.88 17.56
CA SER A 226 3.91 -7.88 17.68
C SER A 226 4.49 -7.58 16.30
N GLN A 227 5.34 -6.56 16.21
CA GLN A 227 6.07 -6.18 14.98
C GLN A 227 6.73 -7.41 14.32
N HIS A 228 6.92 -8.48 15.10
CA HIS A 228 7.44 -9.76 14.67
C HIS A 228 6.48 -10.55 13.78
N GLU A 229 5.17 -10.47 13.98
CA GLU A 229 4.19 -11.27 13.24
C GLU A 229 4.03 -10.76 11.81
N TYR A 230 3.87 -9.46 11.62
CA TYR A 230 3.86 -8.84 10.28
C TYR A 230 5.14 -9.17 9.52
N PHE A 231 6.28 -8.97 10.15
CA PHE A 231 7.55 -9.21 9.48
C PHE A 231 7.76 -10.71 9.20
N ASN A 232 7.32 -11.61 10.06
CA ASN A 232 7.39 -13.05 9.80
C ASN A 232 6.55 -13.45 8.60
N TYR A 233 5.34 -12.89 8.49
CA TYR A 233 4.47 -13.11 7.32
C TYR A 233 5.18 -12.69 6.03
N TYR A 234 5.69 -11.46 5.96
CA TYR A 234 6.34 -10.97 4.75
C TYR A 234 7.66 -11.69 4.42
N ILE A 235 8.45 -12.08 5.41
CA ILE A 235 9.63 -12.91 5.16
C ILE A 235 9.21 -14.25 4.55
N SER A 236 8.22 -14.92 5.15
CA SER A 236 7.72 -16.20 4.64
C SER A 236 7.16 -16.08 3.21
N LEU A 237 6.45 -15.00 2.94
CA LEU A 237 5.91 -14.70 1.61
C LEU A 237 7.05 -14.49 0.59
N MET A 238 8.00 -13.61 0.88
CA MET A 238 9.16 -13.36 0.00
C MET A 238 9.98 -14.63 -0.26
N GLU A 239 10.16 -15.48 0.78
CA GLU A 239 10.87 -16.76 0.62
C GLU A 239 10.14 -17.72 -0.31
N LYS A 240 8.80 -17.78 -0.27
CA LYS A 240 8.02 -18.60 -1.20
C LYS A 240 8.21 -18.12 -2.63
N TYR A 241 8.09 -16.82 -2.88
CA TYR A 241 8.33 -16.24 -4.20
C TYR A 241 9.76 -16.46 -4.68
N ASN A 242 10.75 -16.30 -3.80
CA ASN A 242 12.15 -16.50 -4.14
C ASN A 242 12.48 -17.95 -4.53
N ARG A 243 11.67 -18.91 -4.07
CA ARG A 243 11.78 -20.33 -4.50
C ARG A 243 10.92 -20.68 -5.70
N GLY A 244 9.99 -19.80 -6.12
CA GLY A 244 8.97 -20.10 -7.13
C GLY A 244 7.88 -21.05 -6.61
N ASP A 245 7.65 -21.06 -5.29
CA ASP A 245 6.67 -21.94 -4.59
C ASP A 245 5.30 -21.26 -4.45
N THR A 246 4.91 -20.41 -5.39
CA THR A 246 3.62 -19.71 -5.36
C THR A 246 2.79 -20.08 -6.58
N ASP A 247 1.47 -20.10 -6.41
CA ASP A 247 0.55 -20.49 -7.49
C ASP A 247 0.45 -19.43 -8.60
N ASP A 248 0.69 -18.16 -8.25
CA ASP A 248 0.62 -17.00 -9.13
C ASP A 248 1.95 -16.67 -9.83
N HIS A 249 3.06 -17.21 -9.35
CA HIS A 249 4.38 -16.92 -9.90
C HIS A 249 5.35 -18.08 -9.69
N HIS A 250 5.64 -18.83 -10.75
CA HIS A 250 6.50 -20.03 -10.68
C HIS A 250 7.98 -19.75 -10.91
N ASP A 251 8.33 -18.58 -11.45
CA ASP A 251 9.74 -18.20 -11.65
C ASP A 251 10.35 -17.67 -10.35
N PRO A 252 11.54 -18.15 -9.94
CA PRO A 252 12.22 -17.65 -8.75
C PRO A 252 12.51 -16.16 -8.83
N THR A 253 12.13 -15.42 -7.78
CA THR A 253 12.35 -13.97 -7.63
C THR A 253 13.61 -13.66 -6.81
N ASP A 254 13.89 -12.38 -6.55
CA ASP A 254 14.97 -11.91 -5.66
C ASP A 254 14.41 -10.89 -4.65
N LEU A 255 13.21 -11.16 -4.14
CA LEU A 255 12.53 -10.28 -3.19
C LEU A 255 13.33 -10.16 -1.89
N SER A 256 13.47 -8.93 -1.43
CA SER A 256 14.14 -8.61 -0.17
C SER A 256 13.47 -7.46 0.61
N LEU A 257 12.56 -6.72 -0.02
CA LEU A 257 11.81 -5.64 0.60
C LEU A 257 10.30 -5.86 0.40
N ALA A 258 9.55 -5.79 1.48
CA ALA A 258 8.10 -5.62 1.46
C ALA A 258 7.73 -4.19 1.87
N VAL A 259 6.82 -3.58 1.13
CA VAL A 259 6.30 -2.22 1.37
C VAL A 259 4.83 -2.32 1.68
N ILE A 260 4.41 -1.70 2.80
CA ILE A 260 3.03 -1.73 3.29
C ILE A 260 2.54 -0.36 3.75
N GLY A 261 1.21 -0.21 3.86
CA GLY A 261 0.50 0.80 4.63
C GLY A 261 -0.20 0.17 5.83
N HIS A 262 -1.52 0.38 5.99
CA HIS A 262 -2.46 -0.30 6.89
C HIS A 262 -2.26 -0.04 8.40
N THR A 263 -1.06 -0.10 8.90
CA THR A 263 -0.84 0.01 10.36
C THR A 263 -0.82 1.46 10.85
N HIS A 264 -0.77 2.42 9.94
CA HIS A 264 -0.62 3.87 10.20
C HIS A 264 0.60 4.22 11.06
N ALA A 265 1.61 3.35 11.11
CA ALA A 265 2.78 3.50 11.94
C ALA A 265 4.07 3.45 11.12
N ALA A 266 4.57 4.62 10.73
CA ALA A 266 5.78 4.75 9.92
C ALA A 266 6.98 4.05 10.56
N ARG A 267 7.54 3.06 9.87
CA ARG A 267 8.71 2.31 10.36
C ARG A 267 9.43 1.58 9.24
N LEU A 268 10.70 1.34 9.47
CA LEU A 268 11.54 0.55 8.58
C LEU A 268 12.32 -0.46 9.42
N VAL A 269 12.09 -1.75 9.16
CA VAL A 269 12.67 -2.85 9.94
C VAL A 269 13.54 -3.72 9.05
N LYS A 270 14.65 -4.21 9.62
CA LYS A 270 15.61 -5.08 8.96
C LYS A 270 15.81 -6.35 9.77
N ARG A 271 15.84 -7.50 9.10
CA ARG A 271 16.14 -8.79 9.75
C ARG A 271 17.07 -9.64 8.88
N PRO A 272 18.12 -10.24 9.47
CA PRO A 272 18.92 -11.24 8.81
C PRO A 272 18.22 -12.61 8.85
N LEU A 273 18.25 -13.34 7.75
CA LEU A 273 17.83 -14.74 7.64
C LEU A 273 18.71 -15.45 6.62
N GLU A 274 19.34 -16.56 7.01
CA GLU A 274 20.15 -17.42 6.13
C GLU A 274 21.20 -16.68 5.27
N GLY A 275 21.84 -15.66 5.85
CA GLY A 275 22.87 -14.85 5.17
C GLY A 275 22.32 -13.76 4.25
N LYS A 276 21.00 -13.64 4.13
CA LYS A 276 20.30 -12.53 3.45
C LYS A 276 19.75 -11.54 4.46
N PHE A 277 19.44 -10.32 4.00
CA PHE A 277 18.67 -9.34 4.77
C PHE A 277 17.34 -9.13 4.10
N TYR A 278 16.29 -9.17 4.92
CA TYR A 278 14.94 -8.80 4.55
C TYR A 278 14.56 -7.48 5.20
N TYR A 279 13.76 -6.70 4.51
CA TYR A 279 13.29 -5.40 4.95
C TYR A 279 11.77 -5.34 4.89
N LEU A 280 11.17 -4.68 5.88
CA LEU A 280 9.77 -4.29 5.87
C LEU A 280 9.71 -2.77 6.03
N MET A 281 9.11 -2.11 5.05
CA MET A 281 8.82 -0.69 5.05
C MET A 281 7.30 -0.50 5.26
N ASP A 282 6.94 0.03 6.40
CA ASP A 282 5.60 0.51 6.69
C ASP A 282 5.61 2.02 6.48
N CYS A 283 4.85 2.49 5.49
CA CYS A 283 4.95 3.87 5.02
C CYS A 283 4.22 4.87 5.93
N GLY A 284 3.52 4.40 6.98
CA GLY A 284 2.73 5.27 7.87
C GLY A 284 1.38 5.63 7.29
N SER A 285 0.97 6.90 7.39
CA SER A 285 -0.33 7.36 6.88
C SER A 285 -0.39 8.87 6.66
N TRP A 286 -1.45 9.30 5.95
CA TRP A 286 -1.86 10.70 5.82
C TRP A 286 -3.15 11.00 6.62
N VAL A 287 -3.50 10.14 7.57
CA VAL A 287 -4.64 10.30 8.48
C VAL A 287 -4.19 10.66 9.88
N ASN A 288 -5.09 11.22 10.69
CA ASN A 288 -4.89 11.48 12.12
C ASN A 288 -3.60 12.26 12.48
N GLY A 289 -3.16 13.17 11.61
CA GLY A 289 -1.93 13.97 11.80
C GLY A 289 -0.69 13.36 11.15
N GLY A 290 -0.80 12.19 10.55
CA GLY A 290 0.25 11.58 9.74
C GLY A 290 0.52 12.36 8.45
N HIS A 291 1.74 12.30 7.95
CA HIS A 291 2.18 12.85 6.67
C HIS A 291 3.45 12.15 6.21
N GLU A 292 3.48 10.83 6.46
CA GLU A 292 4.60 9.97 6.16
C GLU A 292 4.48 9.37 4.75
N PHE A 293 5.62 8.91 4.23
CA PHE A 293 5.71 8.21 2.96
C PHE A 293 7.00 7.41 2.87
N GLY A 294 7.01 6.40 1.99
CA GLY A 294 8.20 5.60 1.70
C GLY A 294 8.97 6.11 0.49
N VAL A 295 10.30 5.94 0.49
CA VAL A 295 11.19 6.25 -0.63
C VAL A 295 12.10 5.06 -0.90
N ILE A 296 12.21 4.65 -2.17
CA ILE A 296 13.18 3.66 -2.64
C ILE A 296 13.96 4.29 -3.78
N SER A 297 15.30 4.31 -3.65
CA SER A 297 16.18 4.84 -4.68
C SER A 297 17.41 3.94 -4.84
N GLY A 298 17.40 3.08 -5.86
CA GLY A 298 18.43 2.07 -6.03
C GLY A 298 18.57 1.15 -4.81
N PRO A 299 19.71 1.19 -4.09
CA PRO A 299 19.90 0.41 -2.86
C PRO A 299 19.37 1.12 -1.60
N ASP A 300 19.02 2.40 -1.68
CA ASP A 300 18.63 3.18 -0.54
C ASP A 300 17.11 3.09 -0.31
N ILE A 301 16.71 2.81 0.93
CA ILE A 301 15.33 2.77 1.36
C ILE A 301 15.14 3.68 2.57
N ALA A 302 14.06 4.45 2.59
CA ALA A 302 13.78 5.38 3.67
C ALA A 302 12.28 5.51 3.93
N VAL A 303 11.93 5.76 5.18
CA VAL A 303 10.63 6.29 5.58
C VAL A 303 10.84 7.76 5.92
N CYS A 304 10.05 8.60 5.30
CA CYS A 304 10.16 10.05 5.33
C CYS A 304 8.85 10.70 5.80
N GLN A 305 8.96 11.95 6.19
CA GLN A 305 7.84 12.81 6.55
C GLN A 305 7.89 14.09 5.71
N TRP A 306 6.73 14.57 5.25
CA TRP A 306 6.58 15.83 4.56
C TRP A 306 6.24 16.96 5.56
N GLY A 307 7.04 18.03 5.58
CA GLY A 307 6.94 19.16 6.50
C GLY A 307 6.22 20.39 5.99
#